data_50fd5e514d43f2a4856607c4d7ab5d39
#
_entry.id   50fd5e514d43f2a4856607c4d7ab5d39
#
_cell.length_a   1.000
_cell.length_b   1.000
_cell.length_c   1.000
_cell.angle_alpha   90.00
_cell.angle_beta   90.00
_cell.angle_gamma   90.00
#
_symmetry.space_group_name_H-M   'P 1'
#
loop_
_entity.id
_entity.type
_entity.pdbx_description
1 polymer ?
#
loop_
_entity_poly.entity_id
_entity_poly.type
_entity_poly.pdbx_seq_one_letter_code
_entity_poly.pdbx_strand_id
1 'polypeptide(L)'
;MLKRTPLFHAYETFGAKTIDFGGWELPVQFSSIKEEHEAVRTKAGLFDVSHMGEVDVKGQDAFPFLQRLLTNDVSKLTDGKALYTAMCYEDGGTVDDLLVYQKEKNHYLLVINASNIEKDVDWLLKHQEKDDVLIKNISDQTALLALQGPLAADIIKEVADEEVTSLKPFTFLSKAEVANKEVLVSRTGYTGEDGFEIYCQSEDAVHLWSALLEAGQPKGLIPCGLGARDTLRFEARLPLYGQELTKDISPLEGGIGFAVKTDKEADFIGKAALKKQKEEGLKRKLVGIEMIDKGIPRTDYPVFSGEKQVGIVTTGTQSPTLKKNVGLALIETSVAELGAEVEVQVRKKRLKAKIVATPFYKRAK
;
A
#
# COMPACT_ATOMS: atom_id res chain seq x y z
N MET A 1 13.17 -12.32 18.76
CA MET A 1 14.14 -11.93 17.71
C MET A 1 13.31 -11.36 16.57
N LEU A 2 13.71 -10.22 15.97
CA LEU A 2 12.98 -9.66 14.85
C LEU A 2 13.10 -10.59 13.63
N LYS A 3 12.04 -10.64 12.81
CA LYS A 3 12.06 -11.30 11.50
C LYS A 3 12.99 -10.55 10.55
N ARG A 4 13.61 -11.24 9.60
CA ARG A 4 14.51 -10.66 8.61
C ARG A 4 14.12 -11.12 7.22
N THR A 5 14.23 -10.25 6.25
CA THR A 5 14.04 -10.59 4.85
C THR A 5 15.27 -11.34 4.30
N PRO A 6 15.17 -12.01 3.16
CA PRO A 6 16.34 -12.62 2.48
C PRO A 6 17.44 -11.60 2.15
N LEU A 7 17.11 -10.31 2.05
CA LEU A 7 18.05 -9.24 1.72
C LEU A 7 18.77 -8.62 2.92
N PHE A 8 18.48 -9.07 4.14
CA PHE A 8 19.00 -8.44 5.36
C PHE A 8 20.52 -8.22 5.32
N HIS A 9 21.29 -9.24 4.91
CA HIS A 9 22.75 -9.14 4.83
C HIS A 9 23.25 -8.26 3.69
N ALA A 10 22.44 -8.06 2.63
CA ALA A 10 22.77 -7.15 1.55
C ALA A 10 22.69 -5.67 1.99
N TYR A 11 21.90 -5.36 3.02
CA TYR A 11 21.74 -3.99 3.51
C TYR A 11 23.02 -3.35 3.99
N GLU A 12 23.91 -4.13 4.64
CA GLU A 12 25.18 -3.65 5.19
C GLU A 12 26.07 -3.01 4.12
N THR A 13 26.06 -3.57 2.90
CA THR A 13 26.84 -3.08 1.76
C THR A 13 26.43 -1.66 1.35
N PHE A 14 25.18 -1.28 1.63
CA PHE A 14 24.60 0.01 1.26
C PHE A 14 24.44 0.97 2.44
N GLY A 15 24.96 0.62 3.63
CA GLY A 15 24.92 1.49 4.81
C GLY A 15 23.54 1.70 5.40
N ALA A 16 22.65 0.71 5.30
CA ALA A 16 21.30 0.79 5.79
C ALA A 16 21.22 1.06 7.30
N LYS A 17 20.28 1.91 7.69
CA LYS A 17 19.83 2.07 9.08
C LYS A 17 18.55 1.27 9.26
N THR A 18 18.58 0.23 10.08
CA THR A 18 17.43 -0.63 10.34
C THR A 18 16.63 -0.18 11.56
N ILE A 19 15.34 -0.51 11.56
CA ILE A 19 14.41 -0.32 12.68
C ILE A 19 13.53 -1.55 12.85
N ASP A 20 12.90 -1.68 14.02
CA ASP A 20 11.77 -2.58 14.21
C ASP A 20 10.53 -2.00 13.51
N PHE A 21 10.05 -2.68 12.50
CA PHE A 21 8.82 -2.36 11.77
C PHE A 21 7.85 -3.54 11.88
N GLY A 22 6.98 -3.47 12.89
CA GLY A 22 5.96 -4.52 13.09
C GLY A 22 6.54 -5.93 13.29
N GLY A 23 7.67 -6.04 13.99
CA GLY A 23 8.36 -7.30 14.26
C GLY A 23 9.40 -7.70 13.21
N TRP A 24 9.61 -6.87 12.17
CA TRP A 24 10.63 -7.06 11.15
C TRP A 24 11.80 -6.08 11.34
N GLU A 25 13.03 -6.52 11.13
CA GLU A 25 14.22 -5.67 11.08
C GLU A 25 14.43 -5.18 9.63
N LEU A 26 13.98 -3.93 9.37
CA LEU A 26 13.94 -3.37 8.01
C LEU A 26 14.68 -2.03 7.92
N PRO A 27 15.24 -1.68 6.74
CA PRO A 27 15.90 -0.41 6.54
C PRO A 27 14.88 0.74 6.54
N VAL A 28 15.05 1.69 7.45
CA VAL A 28 14.30 2.95 7.40
C VAL A 28 14.86 3.86 6.31
N GLN A 29 16.16 3.81 6.09
CA GLN A 29 16.88 4.51 5.03
C GLN A 29 18.24 3.87 4.77
N PHE A 30 18.77 4.10 3.56
CA PHE A 30 20.16 3.78 3.16
C PHE A 30 21.02 5.04 3.12
N SER A 31 20.58 6.06 2.39
CA SER A 31 21.21 7.40 2.36
C SER A 31 20.46 8.38 3.28
N SER A 32 19.41 8.99 2.77
CA SER A 32 18.48 9.79 3.53
C SER A 32 17.07 9.69 2.97
N ILE A 33 16.06 9.77 3.84
CA ILE A 33 14.64 9.71 3.42
C ILE A 33 14.36 10.70 2.30
N LYS A 34 14.91 11.92 2.38
CA LYS A 34 14.69 12.96 1.39
C LYS A 34 15.33 12.63 0.04
N GLU A 35 16.57 12.15 0.04
CA GLU A 35 17.30 11.79 -1.18
C GLU A 35 16.64 10.58 -1.87
N GLU A 36 16.27 9.56 -1.11
CA GLU A 36 15.57 8.38 -1.61
C GLU A 36 14.20 8.74 -2.18
N HIS A 37 13.44 9.57 -1.48
CA HIS A 37 12.17 10.09 -1.97
C HIS A 37 12.34 10.85 -3.31
N GLU A 38 13.33 11.75 -3.39
CA GLU A 38 13.61 12.54 -4.59
C GLU A 38 14.05 11.65 -5.75
N ALA A 39 14.85 10.61 -5.49
CA ALA A 39 15.24 9.63 -6.51
C ALA A 39 14.02 8.92 -7.11
N VAL A 40 13.07 8.48 -6.30
CA VAL A 40 11.82 7.87 -6.78
C VAL A 40 10.98 8.85 -7.59
N ARG A 41 10.92 10.13 -7.20
CA ARG A 41 10.16 11.16 -7.93
C ARG A 41 10.80 11.56 -9.27
N THR A 42 12.13 11.50 -9.39
CA THR A 42 12.84 12.07 -10.55
C THR A 42 13.62 11.04 -11.39
N LYS A 43 13.89 9.88 -10.81
CA LYS A 43 14.68 8.80 -11.42
C LYS A 43 14.05 7.44 -11.13
N ALA A 44 14.62 6.68 -10.20
CA ALA A 44 14.06 5.43 -9.69
C ALA A 44 14.62 5.07 -8.31
N GLY A 45 13.86 4.30 -7.56
CA GLY A 45 14.26 3.67 -6.30
C GLY A 45 13.92 2.19 -6.30
N LEU A 46 14.73 1.39 -5.64
CA LEU A 46 14.52 -0.04 -5.43
C LEU A 46 14.24 -0.29 -3.94
N PHE A 47 13.11 -0.89 -3.64
CA PHE A 47 12.68 -1.22 -2.29
C PHE A 47 12.67 -2.73 -2.08
N ASP A 48 13.16 -3.16 -0.92
CA ASP A 48 12.83 -4.49 -0.39
C ASP A 48 11.50 -4.39 0.36
N VAL A 49 10.51 -5.08 -0.14
CA VAL A 49 9.18 -5.18 0.47
C VAL A 49 8.80 -6.64 0.75
N SER A 50 9.79 -7.52 0.89
CA SER A 50 9.64 -8.95 1.16
C SER A 50 9.04 -9.27 2.54
N HIS A 51 8.71 -8.26 3.33
CA HIS A 51 7.95 -8.39 4.57
C HIS A 51 6.45 -8.48 4.34
N MET A 52 5.97 -8.15 3.13
CA MET A 52 4.56 -8.32 2.77
C MET A 52 4.14 -9.79 2.84
N GLY A 53 2.84 -10.03 2.92
CA GLY A 53 2.31 -11.39 2.94
C GLY A 53 1.78 -11.79 1.58
N GLU A 54 2.06 -13.03 1.18
CA GLU A 54 1.55 -13.64 -0.05
C GLU A 54 0.75 -14.90 0.29
N VAL A 55 -0.52 -14.91 -0.14
CA VAL A 55 -1.41 -16.05 0.08
C VAL A 55 -1.91 -16.57 -1.26
N ASP A 56 -1.56 -17.81 -1.58
CA ASP A 56 -2.05 -18.51 -2.76
C ASP A 56 -3.41 -19.13 -2.46
N VAL A 57 -4.42 -18.81 -3.28
CA VAL A 57 -5.81 -19.23 -3.11
C VAL A 57 -6.28 -19.88 -4.40
N LYS A 58 -6.59 -21.19 -4.36
CA LYS A 58 -7.03 -21.93 -5.55
C LYS A 58 -8.04 -23.00 -5.22
N GLY A 59 -8.90 -23.35 -6.19
CA GLY A 59 -9.92 -24.38 -6.04
C GLY A 59 -11.18 -24.04 -6.83
N GLN A 60 -12.10 -24.98 -6.96
CA GLN A 60 -13.30 -24.78 -7.76
C GLN A 60 -14.15 -23.63 -7.23
N ASP A 61 -14.15 -23.41 -5.91
CA ASP A 61 -14.91 -22.37 -5.23
C ASP A 61 -14.07 -21.10 -4.91
N ALA A 62 -12.82 -20.99 -5.40
CA ALA A 62 -11.96 -19.84 -5.09
C ALA A 62 -12.59 -18.50 -5.53
N PHE A 63 -13.22 -18.44 -6.70
CA PHE A 63 -13.93 -17.25 -7.16
C PHE A 63 -15.08 -16.83 -6.23
N PRO A 64 -16.12 -17.67 -5.98
CA PRO A 64 -17.22 -17.29 -5.10
C PRO A 64 -16.76 -17.05 -3.65
N PHE A 65 -15.76 -17.76 -3.17
CA PHE A 65 -15.15 -17.54 -1.86
C PHE A 65 -14.58 -16.12 -1.75
N LEU A 66 -13.70 -15.70 -2.68
CA LEU A 66 -13.13 -14.37 -2.68
C LEU A 66 -14.17 -13.28 -2.92
N GLN A 67 -15.18 -13.56 -3.78
CA GLN A 67 -16.26 -12.62 -4.02
C GLN A 67 -17.09 -12.32 -2.76
N ARG A 68 -17.19 -13.28 -1.83
CA ARG A 68 -17.87 -13.14 -0.54
C ARG A 68 -17.03 -12.40 0.52
N LEU A 69 -15.71 -12.46 0.41
CA LEU A 69 -14.81 -11.84 1.40
C LEU A 69 -14.38 -10.42 1.03
N LEU A 70 -14.37 -10.09 -0.27
CA LEU A 70 -13.75 -8.88 -0.79
C LEU A 70 -14.79 -7.82 -1.15
N THR A 71 -14.51 -6.57 -0.81
CA THR A 71 -15.39 -5.43 -1.08
C THR A 71 -15.51 -5.08 -2.56
N ASN A 72 -14.46 -5.33 -3.34
CA ASN A 72 -14.46 -5.06 -4.77
C ASN A 72 -15.04 -6.26 -5.55
N ASP A 73 -15.31 -6.06 -6.83
CA ASP A 73 -15.92 -7.07 -7.70
C ASP A 73 -14.85 -7.91 -8.41
N VAL A 74 -14.58 -9.09 -7.86
CA VAL A 74 -13.60 -10.05 -8.40
C VAL A 74 -13.98 -10.54 -9.80
N SER A 75 -15.27 -10.47 -10.20
CA SER A 75 -15.72 -10.82 -11.55
C SER A 75 -15.13 -9.92 -12.64
N LYS A 76 -14.55 -8.79 -12.29
CA LYS A 76 -13.87 -7.87 -13.23
C LYS A 76 -12.42 -8.27 -13.50
N LEU A 77 -11.88 -9.23 -12.73
CA LEU A 77 -10.57 -9.80 -13.00
C LEU A 77 -10.62 -10.75 -14.19
N THR A 78 -9.53 -10.81 -14.90
CA THR A 78 -9.19 -11.82 -15.90
C THR A 78 -7.74 -12.24 -15.68
N ASP A 79 -7.34 -13.34 -16.25
CA ASP A 79 -5.96 -13.82 -16.14
C ASP A 79 -4.94 -12.72 -16.47
N GLY A 80 -3.92 -12.58 -15.65
CA GLY A 80 -2.90 -11.54 -15.78
C GLY A 80 -3.30 -10.14 -15.28
N LYS A 81 -4.43 -10.00 -14.56
CA LYS A 81 -4.86 -8.72 -13.95
C LYS A 81 -4.85 -8.74 -12.44
N ALA A 82 -4.53 -7.59 -11.87
CA ALA A 82 -4.60 -7.32 -10.44
C ALA A 82 -5.74 -6.35 -10.10
N LEU A 83 -6.26 -6.46 -8.88
CA LEU A 83 -7.35 -5.64 -8.35
C LEU A 83 -7.04 -5.23 -6.92
N TYR A 84 -7.14 -3.93 -6.62
CA TYR A 84 -7.08 -3.43 -5.25
C TYR A 84 -8.45 -3.55 -4.58
N THR A 85 -8.49 -4.05 -3.36
CA THR A 85 -9.72 -4.31 -2.61
C THR A 85 -9.49 -4.22 -1.11
N ALA A 86 -10.54 -4.45 -0.32
CA ALA A 86 -10.46 -4.61 1.13
C ALA A 86 -11.27 -5.82 1.59
N MET A 87 -10.90 -6.36 2.75
CA MET A 87 -11.73 -7.23 3.58
C MET A 87 -12.31 -6.41 4.73
N CYS A 88 -13.55 -6.67 5.11
CA CYS A 88 -14.24 -5.95 6.17
C CYS A 88 -14.82 -6.88 7.21
N TYR A 89 -14.98 -6.36 8.44
CA TYR A 89 -15.84 -6.92 9.46
C TYR A 89 -17.31 -6.67 9.12
N GLU A 90 -18.23 -7.34 9.81
CA GLU A 90 -19.68 -7.20 9.58
C GLU A 90 -20.19 -5.77 9.80
N ASP A 91 -19.58 -5.03 10.71
CA ASP A 91 -19.90 -3.63 11.02
C ASP A 91 -19.31 -2.62 10.01
N GLY A 92 -18.54 -3.09 9.04
CA GLY A 92 -17.92 -2.28 7.99
C GLY A 92 -16.52 -1.76 8.33
N GLY A 93 -15.97 -2.06 9.50
CA GLY A 93 -14.56 -1.82 9.83
C GLY A 93 -13.64 -2.63 8.92
N THR A 94 -12.41 -2.17 8.71
CA THR A 94 -11.46 -2.80 7.79
C THR A 94 -10.69 -3.92 8.47
N VAL A 95 -10.74 -5.13 7.91
CA VAL A 95 -9.86 -6.25 8.29
C VAL A 95 -8.46 -6.01 7.71
N ASP A 96 -8.38 -5.80 6.40
CA ASP A 96 -7.17 -5.38 5.68
C ASP A 96 -7.52 -4.82 4.30
N ASP A 97 -6.57 -4.09 3.71
CA ASP A 97 -6.57 -3.73 2.28
C ASP A 97 -5.48 -4.51 1.55
N LEU A 98 -5.77 -4.97 0.35
CA LEU A 98 -4.92 -5.93 -0.36
C LEU A 98 -5.01 -5.83 -1.88
N LEU A 99 -4.02 -6.39 -2.55
CA LEU A 99 -4.08 -6.67 -3.97
C LEU A 99 -4.47 -8.13 -4.20
N VAL A 100 -5.32 -8.36 -5.20
CA VAL A 100 -5.72 -9.69 -5.68
C VAL A 100 -5.27 -9.83 -7.12
N TYR A 101 -4.50 -10.85 -7.41
CA TYR A 101 -3.97 -11.20 -8.73
C TYR A 101 -4.69 -12.45 -9.23
N GLN A 102 -5.33 -12.40 -10.38
CA GLN A 102 -5.86 -13.62 -11.01
C GLN A 102 -4.78 -14.22 -11.90
N LYS A 103 -4.14 -15.31 -11.43
CA LYS A 103 -3.10 -16.05 -12.18
C LYS A 103 -3.70 -16.82 -13.34
N GLU A 104 -4.81 -17.48 -13.06
CA GLU A 104 -5.67 -18.20 -13.99
C GLU A 104 -7.05 -18.37 -13.37
N LYS A 105 -8.01 -18.89 -14.11
CA LYS A 105 -9.36 -19.15 -13.60
C LYS A 105 -9.29 -19.96 -12.30
N ASN A 106 -9.94 -19.46 -11.26
CA ASN A 106 -9.98 -20.07 -9.92
C ASN A 106 -8.62 -20.24 -9.23
N HIS A 107 -7.63 -19.44 -9.62
CA HIS A 107 -6.32 -19.38 -8.97
C HIS A 107 -5.88 -17.93 -8.78
N TYR A 108 -5.72 -17.53 -7.54
CA TYR A 108 -5.45 -16.15 -7.15
C TYR A 108 -4.23 -16.08 -6.22
N LEU A 109 -3.51 -14.97 -6.31
CA LEU A 109 -2.51 -14.56 -5.32
C LEU A 109 -3.04 -13.33 -4.61
N LEU A 110 -3.09 -13.37 -3.27
CA LEU A 110 -3.42 -12.23 -2.43
C LEU A 110 -2.12 -11.66 -1.87
N VAL A 111 -1.95 -10.33 -1.95
CA VAL A 111 -0.82 -9.62 -1.36
C VAL A 111 -1.34 -8.73 -0.26
N ILE A 112 -1.00 -9.06 0.98
CA ILE A 112 -1.58 -8.53 2.23
C ILE A 112 -0.54 -7.79 3.06
N ASN A 113 -0.97 -6.95 3.98
CA ASN A 113 -0.07 -6.16 4.83
C ASN A 113 0.72 -7.03 5.80
N ALA A 114 2.01 -6.73 5.95
CA ALA A 114 2.96 -7.49 6.77
C ALA A 114 2.50 -7.73 8.22
N SER A 115 1.96 -6.70 8.86
CA SER A 115 1.47 -6.78 10.25
C SER A 115 0.19 -7.59 10.40
N ASN A 116 -0.48 -7.90 9.30
CA ASN A 116 -1.78 -8.56 9.27
C ASN A 116 -1.71 -10.02 8.79
N ILE A 117 -0.54 -10.54 8.41
CA ILE A 117 -0.40 -11.87 7.79
C ILE A 117 -1.14 -12.96 8.56
N GLU A 118 -0.86 -13.11 9.85
CA GLU A 118 -1.50 -14.13 10.69
C GLU A 118 -3.01 -13.90 10.79
N LYS A 119 -3.44 -12.67 11.10
CA LYS A 119 -4.84 -12.29 11.20
C LYS A 119 -5.61 -12.55 9.91
N ASP A 120 -5.03 -12.22 8.77
CA ASP A 120 -5.69 -12.34 7.47
C ASP A 120 -5.78 -13.79 7.00
N VAL A 121 -4.72 -14.57 7.22
CA VAL A 121 -4.75 -16.02 6.97
C VAL A 121 -5.81 -16.69 7.84
N ASP A 122 -5.87 -16.36 9.13
CA ASP A 122 -6.90 -16.87 10.04
C ASP A 122 -8.31 -16.43 9.61
N TRP A 123 -8.45 -15.20 9.12
CA TRP A 123 -9.70 -14.69 8.57
C TRP A 123 -10.17 -15.50 7.36
N LEU A 124 -9.27 -15.76 6.41
CA LEU A 124 -9.55 -16.58 5.23
C LEU A 124 -9.95 -18.01 5.63
N LEU A 125 -9.18 -18.66 6.48
CA LEU A 125 -9.43 -20.03 6.97
C LEU A 125 -10.76 -20.14 7.73
N LYS A 126 -11.05 -19.16 8.58
CA LYS A 126 -12.32 -19.10 9.35
C LYS A 126 -13.54 -19.08 8.44
N HIS A 127 -13.45 -18.44 7.28
CA HIS A 127 -14.57 -18.26 6.35
C HIS A 127 -14.54 -19.24 5.16
N GLN A 128 -13.61 -20.19 5.16
CA GLN A 128 -13.53 -21.21 4.12
C GLN A 128 -14.72 -22.18 4.16
N GLU A 129 -15.21 -22.51 5.39
CA GLU A 129 -16.36 -23.40 5.62
C GLU A 129 -16.26 -24.73 4.83
N LYS A 130 -17.17 -24.92 3.84
CA LYS A 130 -17.25 -26.12 3.00
C LYS A 130 -16.75 -25.88 1.58
N ASP A 131 -16.18 -24.70 1.30
CA ASP A 131 -15.70 -24.35 -0.04
C ASP A 131 -14.51 -25.25 -0.45
N ASP A 132 -14.50 -25.71 -1.68
CA ASP A 132 -13.37 -26.40 -2.29
C ASP A 132 -12.30 -25.38 -2.69
N VAL A 133 -11.58 -24.91 -1.66
CA VAL A 133 -10.52 -23.89 -1.77
C VAL A 133 -9.30 -24.32 -0.97
N LEU A 134 -8.14 -24.34 -1.61
CA LEU A 134 -6.85 -24.45 -0.95
C LEU A 134 -6.28 -23.05 -0.68
N ILE A 135 -6.06 -22.73 0.59
CA ILE A 135 -5.46 -21.48 1.05
C ILE A 135 -4.06 -21.82 1.58
N LYS A 136 -3.03 -21.25 0.96
CA LYS A 136 -1.64 -21.50 1.35
C LYS A 136 -0.91 -20.17 1.55
N ASN A 137 -0.44 -19.92 2.77
CA ASN A 137 0.51 -18.85 3.03
C ASN A 137 1.88 -19.24 2.45
N ILE A 138 2.39 -18.44 1.50
CA ILE A 138 3.67 -18.66 0.81
C ILE A 138 4.68 -17.53 1.09
N SER A 139 4.38 -16.65 2.06
CA SER A 139 5.18 -15.46 2.36
C SER A 139 6.65 -15.79 2.66
N ASP A 140 6.92 -16.85 3.43
CA ASP A 140 8.30 -17.23 3.79
C ASP A 140 9.12 -17.76 2.59
N GLN A 141 8.44 -18.14 1.49
CA GLN A 141 9.08 -18.65 0.27
C GLN A 141 9.22 -17.56 -0.80
N THR A 142 8.58 -16.41 -0.59
CA THR A 142 8.50 -15.32 -1.56
C THR A 142 9.29 -14.12 -1.08
N ALA A 143 10.08 -13.54 -1.97
CA ALA A 143 10.63 -12.20 -1.78
C ALA A 143 9.98 -11.25 -2.78
N LEU A 144 9.84 -9.99 -2.40
CA LEU A 144 9.21 -8.95 -3.20
C LEU A 144 10.11 -7.73 -3.29
N LEU A 145 10.47 -7.38 -4.52
CA LEU A 145 11.23 -6.17 -4.85
C LEU A 145 10.32 -5.18 -5.58
N ALA A 146 10.35 -3.91 -5.18
CA ALA A 146 9.61 -2.85 -5.87
C ALA A 146 10.58 -1.85 -6.53
N LEU A 147 10.61 -1.84 -7.86
CA LEU A 147 11.35 -0.89 -8.68
C LEU A 147 10.39 0.23 -9.09
N GLN A 148 10.58 1.44 -8.57
CA GLN A 148 9.60 2.52 -8.65
C GLN A 148 10.25 3.83 -9.13
N GLY A 149 9.57 4.57 -9.99
CA GLY A 149 9.98 5.89 -10.47
C GLY A 149 9.86 6.03 -11.99
N PRO A 150 10.02 7.24 -12.54
CA PRO A 150 9.84 7.51 -13.97
C PRO A 150 10.80 6.73 -14.89
N LEU A 151 11.97 6.32 -14.38
CA LEU A 151 12.95 5.52 -15.14
C LEU A 151 12.85 4.00 -14.87
N ALA A 152 11.85 3.54 -14.11
CA ALA A 152 11.71 2.13 -13.77
C ALA A 152 11.59 1.23 -15.02
N ALA A 153 10.81 1.66 -16.03
CA ALA A 153 10.66 0.92 -17.27
C ALA A 153 11.96 0.83 -18.09
N ASP A 154 12.75 1.91 -18.11
CA ASP A 154 14.04 1.94 -18.80
C ASP A 154 15.11 1.10 -18.09
N ILE A 155 14.97 0.91 -16.78
CA ILE A 155 15.89 0.10 -16.00
C ILE A 155 15.55 -1.39 -16.14
N ILE A 156 14.29 -1.76 -15.97
CA ILE A 156 13.90 -3.18 -16.02
C ILE A 156 14.13 -3.77 -17.43
N LYS A 157 14.05 -2.96 -18.47
CA LYS A 157 14.33 -3.35 -19.87
C LYS A 157 15.75 -3.88 -20.08
N GLU A 158 16.71 -3.47 -19.25
CA GLU A 158 18.11 -3.93 -19.37
C GLU A 158 18.28 -5.38 -18.88
N VAL A 159 17.34 -5.89 -18.08
CA VAL A 159 17.45 -7.18 -17.40
C VAL A 159 16.24 -8.09 -17.57
N ALA A 160 15.23 -7.66 -18.33
CA ALA A 160 14.00 -8.41 -18.54
C ALA A 160 13.55 -8.37 -20.00
N ASP A 161 12.69 -9.30 -20.36
CA ASP A 161 12.07 -9.38 -21.69
C ASP A 161 11.17 -8.17 -21.99
N GLU A 162 10.97 -7.87 -23.28
CA GLU A 162 10.15 -6.74 -23.76
C GLU A 162 8.71 -6.81 -23.26
N GLU A 163 8.16 -8.00 -23.05
CA GLU A 163 6.80 -8.21 -22.53
C GLU A 163 6.60 -7.54 -21.18
N VAL A 164 7.62 -7.52 -20.31
CA VAL A 164 7.56 -6.88 -19.00
C VAL A 164 7.31 -5.37 -19.12
N THR A 165 8.01 -4.71 -20.03
CA THR A 165 7.85 -3.25 -20.23
C THR A 165 6.53 -2.87 -20.90
N SER A 166 5.92 -3.81 -21.62
CA SER A 166 4.61 -3.62 -22.28
C SER A 166 3.41 -3.79 -21.35
N LEU A 167 3.61 -4.26 -20.12
CA LEU A 167 2.57 -4.39 -19.12
C LEU A 167 1.84 -3.06 -18.90
N LYS A 168 0.52 -3.13 -18.78
CA LYS A 168 -0.32 -1.98 -18.39
C LYS A 168 -0.43 -1.90 -16.87
N PRO A 169 -0.73 -0.74 -16.29
CA PRO A 169 -1.02 -0.65 -14.86
C PRO A 169 -2.03 -1.69 -14.40
N PHE A 170 -1.77 -2.32 -13.26
CA PHE A 170 -2.58 -3.43 -12.70
C PHE A 170 -2.68 -4.67 -13.59
N THR A 171 -1.67 -4.90 -14.45
CA THR A 171 -1.49 -6.19 -15.12
C THR A 171 -0.15 -6.81 -14.73
N PHE A 172 -0.04 -8.13 -14.90
CA PHE A 172 1.16 -8.87 -14.53
C PHE A 172 1.42 -10.07 -15.45
N LEU A 173 2.64 -10.55 -15.44
CA LEU A 173 3.06 -11.82 -16.01
C LEU A 173 3.33 -12.78 -14.86
N SER A 174 2.65 -13.94 -14.85
CA SER A 174 2.87 -14.97 -13.81
C SER A 174 4.24 -15.63 -13.93
N LYS A 175 4.82 -15.58 -15.14
CA LYS A 175 6.13 -16.09 -15.48
C LYS A 175 6.78 -15.11 -16.45
N ALA A 176 7.80 -14.44 -15.98
CA ALA A 176 8.66 -13.58 -16.75
C ALA A 176 10.10 -13.91 -16.39
N GLU A 177 11.04 -13.62 -17.27
CA GLU A 177 12.44 -13.71 -16.96
C GLU A 177 13.00 -12.33 -16.61
N VAL A 178 13.62 -12.21 -15.44
CA VAL A 178 14.34 -11.02 -14.99
C VAL A 178 15.71 -11.46 -14.51
N ALA A 179 16.78 -10.93 -15.09
CA ALA A 179 18.16 -11.29 -14.74
C ALA A 179 18.40 -12.82 -14.68
N ASN A 180 17.88 -13.56 -15.65
CA ASN A 180 17.94 -15.02 -15.77
C ASN A 180 17.22 -15.79 -14.64
N LYS A 181 16.21 -15.19 -14.01
CA LYS A 181 15.37 -15.84 -13.01
C LYS A 181 13.91 -15.79 -13.42
N GLU A 182 13.18 -16.90 -13.24
CA GLU A 182 11.73 -16.94 -13.43
C GLU A 182 11.05 -16.26 -12.24
N VAL A 183 10.25 -15.23 -12.53
CA VAL A 183 9.58 -14.38 -11.54
C VAL A 183 8.15 -14.05 -11.97
N LEU A 184 7.30 -13.62 -11.03
CA LEU A 184 6.09 -12.88 -11.36
C LEU A 184 6.42 -11.39 -11.36
N VAL A 185 6.07 -10.68 -12.43
CA VAL A 185 6.25 -9.22 -12.51
C VAL A 185 4.91 -8.55 -12.69
N SER A 186 4.61 -7.58 -11.84
CA SER A 186 3.41 -6.75 -11.91
C SER A 186 3.75 -5.29 -12.14
N ARG A 187 2.94 -4.58 -12.97
CA ARG A 187 3.04 -3.12 -13.09
C ARG A 187 2.14 -2.45 -12.04
N THR A 188 2.56 -2.57 -10.81
CA THR A 188 1.94 -2.04 -9.59
C THR A 188 2.99 -1.32 -8.74
N GLY A 189 2.55 -0.68 -7.66
CA GLY A 189 3.44 -0.01 -6.73
C GLY A 189 2.70 0.82 -5.70
N TYR A 190 3.45 1.36 -4.74
CA TYR A 190 2.93 2.09 -3.58
C TYR A 190 3.58 3.48 -3.43
N THR A 191 3.89 4.13 -4.54
CA THR A 191 4.65 5.39 -4.54
C THR A 191 3.92 6.55 -5.24
N GLY A 192 2.90 6.23 -6.05
CA GLY A 192 2.28 7.20 -6.95
C GLY A 192 3.03 7.42 -8.26
N GLU A 193 4.22 6.81 -8.39
CA GLU A 193 4.98 6.75 -9.64
C GLU A 193 4.64 5.50 -10.46
N ASP A 194 5.20 5.42 -11.66
CA ASP A 194 5.25 4.18 -12.43
C ASP A 194 6.25 3.21 -11.82
N GLY A 195 6.06 1.91 -12.03
CA GLY A 195 6.99 0.94 -11.50
C GLY A 195 6.51 -0.49 -11.61
N PHE A 196 7.36 -1.38 -11.11
CA PHE A 196 7.15 -2.82 -11.15
C PHE A 196 7.38 -3.43 -9.77
N GLU A 197 6.57 -4.42 -9.45
CA GLU A 197 6.74 -5.30 -8.30
C GLU A 197 7.13 -6.68 -8.81
N ILE A 198 8.26 -7.20 -8.30
CA ILE A 198 8.91 -8.43 -8.77
C ILE A 198 8.87 -9.43 -7.62
N TYR A 199 8.06 -10.47 -7.78
CA TYR A 199 7.90 -11.57 -6.83
C TYR A 199 8.78 -12.73 -7.27
N CYS A 200 9.69 -13.16 -6.41
CA CYS A 200 10.65 -14.23 -6.70
C CYS A 200 10.73 -15.22 -5.54
N GLN A 201 11.41 -16.34 -5.78
CA GLN A 201 11.81 -17.22 -4.68
C GLN A 201 12.77 -16.48 -3.76
N SER A 202 12.63 -16.69 -2.44
CA SER A 202 13.46 -16.02 -1.43
C SER A 202 14.96 -16.16 -1.68
N GLU A 203 15.41 -17.30 -2.21
CA GLU A 203 16.81 -17.59 -2.55
C GLU A 203 17.34 -16.78 -3.73
N ASP A 204 16.48 -16.28 -4.62
CA ASP A 204 16.87 -15.48 -5.77
C ASP A 204 16.90 -13.96 -5.47
N ALA A 205 16.40 -13.55 -4.32
CA ALA A 205 16.23 -12.14 -3.97
C ALA A 205 17.54 -11.33 -4.04
N VAL A 206 18.64 -11.86 -3.49
CA VAL A 206 19.95 -11.17 -3.48
C VAL A 206 20.50 -11.00 -4.89
N HIS A 207 20.33 -12.00 -5.74
CA HIS A 207 20.74 -11.94 -7.14
C HIS A 207 19.96 -10.86 -7.90
N LEU A 208 18.64 -10.88 -7.80
CA LEU A 208 17.76 -9.90 -8.46
C LEU A 208 17.99 -8.47 -7.96
N TRP A 209 18.15 -8.30 -6.65
CA TRP A 209 18.48 -7.01 -6.04
C TRP A 209 19.76 -6.43 -6.63
N SER A 210 20.82 -7.24 -6.69
CA SER A 210 22.13 -6.82 -7.20
C SER A 210 22.07 -6.49 -8.70
N ALA A 211 21.44 -7.35 -9.50
CA ALA A 211 21.31 -7.15 -10.94
C ALA A 211 20.50 -5.89 -11.30
N LEU A 212 19.40 -5.63 -10.58
CA LEU A 212 18.58 -4.42 -10.77
C LEU A 212 19.37 -3.16 -10.41
N LEU A 213 20.10 -3.17 -9.28
CA LEU A 213 20.92 -2.04 -8.87
C LEU A 213 22.04 -1.78 -9.87
N GLU A 214 22.73 -2.81 -10.34
CA GLU A 214 23.80 -2.69 -11.34
C GLU A 214 23.26 -2.08 -12.66
N ALA A 215 22.15 -2.59 -13.17
CA ALA A 215 21.51 -2.07 -14.39
C ALA A 215 21.00 -0.63 -14.21
N GLY A 216 20.51 -0.28 -13.03
CA GLY A 216 19.89 1.01 -12.75
C GLY A 216 20.85 2.09 -12.27
N GLN A 217 22.03 1.75 -11.74
CA GLN A 217 23.00 2.71 -11.22
C GLN A 217 23.38 3.81 -12.22
N PRO A 218 23.64 3.52 -13.51
CA PRO A 218 23.94 4.57 -14.49
C PRO A 218 22.77 5.53 -14.73
N LYS A 219 21.54 5.11 -14.43
CA LYS A 219 20.30 5.89 -14.53
C LYS A 219 19.91 6.56 -13.21
N GLY A 220 20.72 6.38 -12.17
CA GLY A 220 20.53 6.96 -10.85
C GLY A 220 19.54 6.21 -9.94
N LEU A 221 19.35 4.91 -10.17
CA LEU A 221 18.67 4.02 -9.25
C LEU A 221 19.46 3.94 -7.93
N ILE A 222 18.76 4.07 -6.83
CA ILE A 222 19.31 3.85 -5.49
C ILE A 222 18.41 2.94 -4.66
N PRO A 223 18.96 2.23 -3.66
CA PRO A 223 18.15 1.52 -2.69
C PRO A 223 17.37 2.51 -1.81
N CYS A 224 16.14 2.19 -1.49
CA CYS A 224 15.23 3.03 -0.73
C CYS A 224 14.61 2.24 0.43
N GLY A 225 14.50 2.91 1.60
CA GLY A 225 13.93 2.34 2.80
C GLY A 225 12.50 2.76 3.08
N LEU A 226 11.99 2.29 4.23
CA LEU A 226 10.62 2.52 4.69
C LEU A 226 10.27 4.00 4.86
N GLY A 227 11.25 4.84 5.21
CA GLY A 227 11.01 6.28 5.38
C GLY A 227 10.61 6.96 4.07
N ALA A 228 11.30 6.63 2.97
CA ALA A 228 10.91 7.11 1.63
C ALA A 228 9.59 6.47 1.18
N ARG A 229 9.39 5.17 1.40
CA ARG A 229 8.13 4.47 1.12
C ARG A 229 6.95 5.18 1.78
N ASP A 230 7.05 5.55 3.06
CA ASP A 230 5.97 6.21 3.79
C ASP A 230 5.69 7.63 3.26
N THR A 231 6.71 8.44 3.00
CA THR A 231 6.50 9.79 2.47
C THR A 231 5.93 9.78 1.04
N LEU A 232 6.34 8.82 0.21
CA LEU A 232 5.85 8.66 -1.17
C LEU A 232 4.38 8.25 -1.22
N ARG A 233 4.02 7.17 -0.49
CA ARG A 233 2.64 6.67 -0.44
C ARG A 233 1.68 7.72 0.11
N PHE A 234 2.13 8.42 1.18
CA PHE A 234 1.36 9.47 1.83
C PHE A 234 1.03 10.62 0.88
N GLU A 235 2.03 11.13 0.13
CA GLU A 235 1.80 12.21 -0.84
C GLU A 235 0.83 11.79 -1.95
N ALA A 236 0.85 10.53 -2.36
CA ALA A 236 -0.05 9.96 -3.35
C ALA A 236 -1.43 9.58 -2.77
N ARG A 237 -1.63 9.77 -1.45
CA ARG A 237 -2.85 9.37 -0.71
C ARG A 237 -3.15 7.87 -0.81
N LEU A 238 -2.12 7.04 -0.80
CA LEU A 238 -2.27 5.60 -0.66
C LEU A 238 -2.36 5.27 0.84
N PRO A 239 -3.42 4.59 1.29
CA PRO A 239 -3.61 4.33 2.72
C PRO A 239 -2.60 3.32 3.25
N LEU A 240 -2.37 3.37 4.55
CA LEU A 240 -1.64 2.35 5.30
C LEU A 240 -2.58 1.78 6.38
N TYR A 241 -2.73 0.45 6.41
CA TYR A 241 -3.44 -0.18 7.51
C TYR A 241 -2.76 0.12 8.85
N GLY A 242 -3.57 0.42 9.86
CA GLY A 242 -3.11 0.94 11.16
C GLY A 242 -3.08 2.47 11.23
N GLN A 243 -3.25 3.17 10.09
CA GLN A 243 -3.29 4.62 9.99
C GLN A 243 -4.64 5.10 9.43
N GLU A 244 -4.83 5.00 8.11
CA GLU A 244 -6.04 5.41 7.40
C GLU A 244 -7.14 4.35 7.40
N LEU A 245 -6.78 3.10 7.61
CA LEU A 245 -7.66 1.94 7.66
C LEU A 245 -7.38 1.15 8.94
N THR A 246 -8.44 0.79 9.67
CA THR A 246 -8.37 -0.02 10.90
C THR A 246 -9.69 -0.76 11.08
N LYS A 247 -9.77 -1.60 12.10
CA LYS A 247 -11.05 -2.22 12.49
C LYS A 247 -12.16 -1.20 12.82
N ASP A 248 -11.78 0.03 13.19
CA ASP A 248 -12.71 1.10 13.60
C ASP A 248 -12.86 2.19 12.50
N ILE A 249 -12.22 2.00 11.35
CA ILE A 249 -12.28 2.89 10.18
C ILE A 249 -12.69 2.07 8.97
N SER A 250 -13.83 2.42 8.38
CA SER A 250 -14.30 1.75 7.18
C SER A 250 -13.49 2.15 5.93
N PRO A 251 -13.47 1.32 4.87
CA PRO A 251 -12.85 1.69 3.59
C PRO A 251 -13.44 2.98 2.98
N LEU A 252 -14.70 3.30 3.30
CA LEU A 252 -15.36 4.52 2.84
C LEU A 252 -14.81 5.75 3.57
N GLU A 253 -14.69 5.68 4.89
CA GLU A 253 -14.10 6.74 5.71
C GLU A 253 -12.61 6.96 5.37
N GLY A 254 -11.85 5.87 5.16
CA GLY A 254 -10.45 5.86 4.76
C GLY A 254 -10.19 6.33 3.32
N GLY A 255 -11.27 6.57 2.55
CA GLY A 255 -11.20 7.19 1.23
C GLY A 255 -10.88 6.25 0.08
N ILE A 256 -11.03 4.94 0.25
CA ILE A 256 -10.92 3.92 -0.80
C ILE A 256 -12.28 3.40 -1.28
N GLY A 257 -13.30 4.24 -1.22
CA GLY A 257 -14.66 3.88 -1.64
C GLY A 257 -14.78 3.38 -3.09
N PHE A 258 -13.80 3.69 -3.95
CA PHE A 258 -13.74 3.15 -5.32
C PHE A 258 -13.56 1.62 -5.33
N ALA A 259 -12.96 1.03 -4.29
CA ALA A 259 -12.77 -0.40 -4.10
C ALA A 259 -13.96 -1.08 -3.39
N VAL A 260 -15.03 -0.33 -3.04
CA VAL A 260 -16.21 -0.85 -2.34
C VAL A 260 -17.41 -0.88 -3.27
N LYS A 261 -17.74 -2.08 -3.77
CA LYS A 261 -18.82 -2.33 -4.73
C LYS A 261 -20.07 -2.87 -4.03
N THR A 262 -20.79 -1.98 -3.33
CA THR A 262 -22.04 -2.36 -2.63
C THR A 262 -23.17 -2.72 -3.58
N ASP A 263 -23.03 -2.42 -4.86
CA ASP A 263 -23.97 -2.69 -5.97
C ASP A 263 -23.68 -4.00 -6.72
N LYS A 264 -22.55 -4.69 -6.43
CA LYS A 264 -22.29 -6.00 -7.04
C LYS A 264 -23.37 -7.01 -6.61
N GLU A 265 -23.70 -7.96 -7.50
CA GLU A 265 -24.75 -8.97 -7.27
C GLU A 265 -24.43 -9.84 -6.04
N ALA A 266 -23.19 -10.32 -5.97
CA ALA A 266 -22.76 -11.15 -4.85
C ALA A 266 -22.76 -10.35 -3.52
N ASP A 267 -23.16 -11.03 -2.46
CA ASP A 267 -23.01 -10.52 -1.12
C ASP A 267 -21.56 -10.62 -0.64
N PHE A 268 -21.18 -9.77 0.34
CA PHE A 268 -19.86 -9.84 0.97
C PHE A 268 -19.95 -9.37 2.43
N ILE A 269 -19.00 -9.80 3.25
CA ILE A 269 -18.94 -9.45 4.67
C ILE A 269 -18.78 -7.93 4.82
N GLY A 270 -19.69 -7.30 5.59
CA GLY A 270 -19.74 -5.85 5.79
C GLY A 270 -20.57 -5.08 4.75
N LYS A 271 -21.09 -5.73 3.68
CA LYS A 271 -21.86 -5.05 2.61
C LYS A 271 -23.02 -4.23 3.14
N ALA A 272 -23.82 -4.77 4.04
CA ALA A 272 -24.99 -4.09 4.60
C ALA A 272 -24.60 -2.80 5.35
N ALA A 273 -23.55 -2.87 6.19
CA ALA A 273 -23.04 -1.71 6.92
C ALA A 273 -22.46 -0.64 6.00
N LEU A 274 -21.66 -1.04 5.02
CA LEU A 274 -21.06 -0.12 4.04
C LEU A 274 -22.11 0.51 3.11
N LYS A 275 -23.13 -0.25 2.72
CA LYS A 275 -24.26 0.29 1.95
C LYS A 275 -25.02 1.33 2.76
N LYS A 276 -25.31 1.05 4.03
CA LYS A 276 -25.94 2.01 4.94
C LYS A 276 -25.11 3.29 5.08
N GLN A 277 -23.79 3.17 5.25
CA GLN A 277 -22.89 4.33 5.31
C GLN A 277 -22.96 5.19 4.03
N LYS A 278 -23.07 4.58 2.84
CA LYS A 278 -23.23 5.31 1.58
C LYS A 278 -24.56 6.04 1.50
N GLU A 279 -25.65 5.40 1.95
CA GLU A 279 -27.01 5.94 1.89
C GLU A 279 -27.25 7.07 2.91
N GLU A 280 -26.77 6.91 4.14
CA GLU A 280 -26.92 7.88 5.22
C GLU A 280 -25.87 9.00 5.19
N GLY A 281 -24.79 8.83 4.41
CA GLY A 281 -23.60 9.69 4.41
C GLY A 281 -22.63 9.34 5.52
N LEU A 282 -21.35 9.59 5.27
CA LEU A 282 -20.28 9.32 6.22
C LEU A 282 -20.31 10.30 7.39
N LYS A 283 -20.17 9.81 8.61
CA LYS A 283 -20.02 10.64 9.81
C LYS A 283 -18.64 11.30 9.87
N ARG A 284 -17.61 10.55 9.42
CA ARG A 284 -16.22 11.00 9.34
C ARG A 284 -15.68 10.75 7.94
N LYS A 285 -14.71 11.54 7.52
CA LYS A 285 -13.98 11.30 6.27
C LYS A 285 -12.53 11.73 6.38
N LEU A 286 -11.70 11.06 5.62
CA LEU A 286 -10.28 11.39 5.48
C LEU A 286 -10.10 12.64 4.61
N VAL A 287 -9.44 13.64 5.15
CA VAL A 287 -9.10 14.90 4.47
C VAL A 287 -7.61 15.19 4.50
N GLY A 288 -7.11 15.95 3.54
CA GLY A 288 -5.79 16.53 3.61
C GLY A 288 -5.79 17.80 4.46
N ILE A 289 -4.75 18.01 5.25
CA ILE A 289 -4.51 19.24 5.99
C ILE A 289 -3.12 19.80 5.68
N GLU A 290 -3.01 21.11 5.54
CA GLU A 290 -1.74 21.85 5.43
C GLU A 290 -1.62 22.78 6.64
N MET A 291 -0.49 22.67 7.37
CA MET A 291 -0.25 23.52 8.53
C MET A 291 0.00 24.97 8.11
N ILE A 292 -0.72 25.90 8.74
CA ILE A 292 -0.49 27.33 8.61
C ILE A 292 0.63 27.75 9.59
N ASP A 293 0.51 27.29 10.83
CA ASP A 293 1.51 27.55 11.85
C ASP A 293 2.69 26.56 11.76
N LYS A 294 3.85 26.95 12.31
CA LYS A 294 5.03 26.08 12.37
C LYS A 294 4.79 24.87 13.27
N GLY A 295 4.71 23.71 12.69
CA GLY A 295 4.57 22.43 13.38
C GLY A 295 4.36 21.31 12.36
N ILE A 296 4.74 20.08 12.68
CA ILE A 296 4.50 18.90 11.86
C ILE A 296 3.34 18.16 12.50
N PRO A 297 2.23 17.93 11.79
CA PRO A 297 1.16 17.07 12.28
C PRO A 297 1.69 15.64 12.35
N ARG A 298 1.43 14.95 13.46
CA ARG A 298 1.84 13.55 13.64
C ARG A 298 0.62 12.70 13.92
N THR A 299 0.74 11.42 13.66
CA THR A 299 -0.30 10.41 13.96
C THR A 299 -0.83 10.59 15.38
N ASP A 300 -2.13 10.42 15.56
CA ASP A 300 -2.91 10.56 16.80
C ASP A 300 -3.01 11.98 17.35
N TYR A 301 -2.44 12.99 16.69
CA TYR A 301 -2.66 14.36 17.12
C TYR A 301 -4.13 14.76 16.96
N PRO A 302 -4.79 15.25 18.04
CA PRO A 302 -6.18 15.68 17.98
C PRO A 302 -6.38 16.87 17.04
N VAL A 303 -7.49 16.84 16.30
CA VAL A 303 -7.93 17.93 15.43
C VAL A 303 -9.16 18.58 16.02
N PHE A 304 -9.17 19.91 16.08
CA PHE A 304 -10.23 20.73 16.68
C PHE A 304 -10.85 21.68 15.67
N SER A 305 -12.14 21.97 15.87
CA SER A 305 -12.86 23.09 15.27
C SER A 305 -13.48 23.92 16.42
N GLY A 306 -12.90 25.09 16.68
CA GLY A 306 -13.16 25.81 17.93
C GLY A 306 -12.76 24.98 19.16
N GLU A 307 -13.65 24.86 20.13
CA GLU A 307 -13.39 24.09 21.35
C GLU A 307 -13.66 22.58 21.20
N LYS A 308 -14.31 22.15 20.12
CA LYS A 308 -14.69 20.76 19.90
C LYS A 308 -13.59 19.98 19.21
N GLN A 309 -13.17 18.84 19.78
CA GLN A 309 -12.37 17.88 19.05
C GLN A 309 -13.24 17.20 17.99
N VAL A 310 -12.82 17.29 16.73
CA VAL A 310 -13.57 16.80 15.56
C VAL A 310 -12.91 15.61 14.87
N GLY A 311 -11.74 15.20 15.33
CA GLY A 311 -11.05 14.03 14.77
C GLY A 311 -9.59 13.93 15.19
N ILE A 312 -8.82 13.20 14.41
CA ILE A 312 -7.39 12.93 14.64
C ILE A 312 -6.61 12.97 13.32
N VAL A 313 -5.33 13.27 13.43
CA VAL A 313 -4.37 13.07 12.33
C VAL A 313 -4.07 11.57 12.21
N THR A 314 -4.21 11.02 11.02
CA THR A 314 -3.85 9.61 10.74
C THR A 314 -2.39 9.49 10.35
N THR A 315 -1.92 10.33 9.44
CA THR A 315 -0.52 10.39 9.01
C THR A 315 -0.13 11.85 8.77
N GLY A 316 1.09 12.24 9.11
CA GLY A 316 1.56 13.58 8.81
C GLY A 316 3.06 13.72 8.85
N THR A 317 3.58 14.58 7.97
CA THR A 317 5.01 14.77 7.78
C THR A 317 5.32 16.14 7.16
N GLN A 318 6.60 16.48 7.10
CA GLN A 318 7.08 17.47 6.15
C GLN A 318 7.25 16.79 4.79
N SER A 319 6.36 17.11 3.85
CA SER A 319 6.41 16.55 2.49
C SER A 319 7.73 16.94 1.80
N PRO A 320 8.54 15.95 1.35
CA PRO A 320 9.76 16.27 0.62
C PRO A 320 9.50 16.95 -0.73
N THR A 321 8.43 16.56 -1.43
CA THR A 321 8.03 17.17 -2.71
C THR A 321 7.53 18.59 -2.54
N LEU A 322 6.59 18.84 -1.62
CA LEU A 322 5.95 20.14 -1.43
C LEU A 322 6.75 21.10 -0.55
N LYS A 323 7.69 20.57 0.27
CA LYS A 323 8.43 21.32 1.30
C LYS A 323 7.51 22.01 2.31
N LYS A 324 6.34 21.41 2.56
CA LYS A 324 5.29 21.88 3.47
C LYS A 324 4.99 20.83 4.52
N ASN A 325 4.51 21.26 5.66
CA ASN A 325 4.00 20.38 6.71
C ASN A 325 2.55 20.05 6.41
N VAL A 326 2.29 18.81 6.05
CA VAL A 326 0.97 18.32 5.64
C VAL A 326 0.61 17.03 6.36
N GLY A 327 -0.68 16.74 6.44
CA GLY A 327 -1.19 15.53 7.06
C GLY A 327 -2.48 15.04 6.41
N LEU A 328 -2.81 13.79 6.64
CA LEU A 328 -4.14 13.23 6.48
C LEU A 328 -4.80 13.21 7.85
N ALA A 329 -6.06 13.57 7.92
CA ALA A 329 -6.84 13.58 9.14
C ALA A 329 -8.22 12.98 8.91
N LEU A 330 -8.64 12.11 9.80
CA LEU A 330 -10.00 11.57 9.85
C LEU A 330 -10.84 12.47 10.76
N ILE A 331 -11.74 13.25 10.17
CA ILE A 331 -12.54 14.26 10.88
C ILE A 331 -14.02 14.13 10.60
N GLU A 332 -14.85 14.71 11.48
CA GLU A 332 -16.30 14.80 11.26
C GLU A 332 -16.60 15.46 9.91
N THR A 333 -17.54 14.87 9.16
CA THR A 333 -17.90 15.35 7.82
C THR A 333 -18.47 16.76 7.85
N SER A 334 -19.11 17.16 8.94
CA SER A 334 -19.71 18.50 9.13
C SER A 334 -18.71 19.67 9.07
N VAL A 335 -17.42 19.40 9.36
CA VAL A 335 -16.36 20.41 9.34
C VAL A 335 -15.31 20.17 8.24
N ALA A 336 -15.54 19.18 7.39
CA ALA A 336 -14.59 18.69 6.40
C ALA A 336 -14.71 19.41 5.04
N GLU A 337 -14.96 20.72 5.04
CA GLU A 337 -15.07 21.54 3.83
C GLU A 337 -13.68 21.96 3.35
N LEU A 338 -13.46 21.89 2.02
CA LEU A 338 -12.21 22.33 1.41
C LEU A 338 -11.99 23.82 1.65
N GLY A 339 -10.82 24.14 2.19
CA GLY A 339 -10.44 25.51 2.52
C GLY A 339 -10.80 25.92 3.95
N ALA A 340 -11.59 25.15 4.69
CA ALA A 340 -11.90 25.44 6.09
C ALA A 340 -10.64 25.36 6.97
N GLU A 341 -10.60 26.19 8.00
CA GLU A 341 -9.54 26.17 9.03
C GLU A 341 -9.92 25.21 10.16
N VAL A 342 -8.94 24.47 10.60
CA VAL A 342 -8.96 23.58 11.79
C VAL A 342 -7.71 23.81 12.60
N GLU A 343 -7.66 23.26 13.81
CA GLU A 343 -6.49 23.34 14.67
C GLU A 343 -5.99 21.91 14.98
N VAL A 344 -4.68 21.72 14.87
CA VAL A 344 -4.02 20.46 15.27
C VAL A 344 -3.33 20.69 16.62
N GLN A 345 -3.63 19.85 17.59
CA GLN A 345 -2.97 19.93 18.90
C GLN A 345 -1.60 19.26 18.82
N VAL A 346 -0.56 20.10 18.78
CA VAL A 346 0.83 19.66 18.83
C VAL A 346 1.36 19.88 20.24
N ARG A 347 1.55 18.80 20.99
CA ARG A 347 1.86 18.85 22.44
C ARG A 347 0.77 19.62 23.22
N LYS A 348 1.09 20.82 23.74
CA LYS A 348 0.17 21.66 24.53
C LYS A 348 -0.41 22.86 23.75
N LYS A 349 -0.08 22.99 22.46
CA LYS A 349 -0.50 24.11 21.62
C LYS A 349 -1.43 23.66 20.52
N ARG A 350 -2.47 24.44 20.26
CA ARG A 350 -3.30 24.31 19.07
C ARG A 350 -2.69 25.14 17.95
N LEU A 351 -2.35 24.51 16.85
CA LEU A 351 -1.72 25.11 15.68
C LEU A 351 -2.72 25.11 14.53
N LYS A 352 -2.85 26.22 13.85
CA LYS A 352 -3.75 26.38 12.72
C LYS A 352 -3.30 25.54 11.53
N ALA A 353 -4.27 24.90 10.90
CA ALA A 353 -4.15 24.17 9.66
C ALA A 353 -5.34 24.45 8.76
N LYS A 354 -5.18 24.22 7.46
CA LYS A 354 -6.22 24.39 6.45
C LYS A 354 -6.51 23.05 5.79
N ILE A 355 -7.79 22.74 5.57
CA ILE A 355 -8.20 21.59 4.79
C ILE A 355 -7.86 21.81 3.32
N VAL A 356 -7.12 20.88 2.72
CA VAL A 356 -6.63 20.98 1.35
C VAL A 356 -7.04 19.76 0.52
N ALA A 357 -6.98 19.93 -0.80
CA ALA A 357 -7.25 18.84 -1.73
C ALA A 357 -6.17 17.75 -1.67
N THR A 358 -6.57 16.51 -1.89
CA THR A 358 -5.70 15.34 -2.03
C THR A 358 -5.97 14.61 -3.35
N PRO A 359 -5.00 13.82 -3.85
CA PRO A 359 -3.66 13.60 -3.30
C PRO A 359 -2.79 14.85 -3.33
N PHE A 360 -1.80 14.91 -2.43
CA PHE A 360 -0.83 16.01 -2.38
C PHE A 360 0.10 16.03 -3.59
N TYR A 361 0.34 14.85 -4.17
CA TYR A 361 1.14 14.66 -5.37
C TYR A 361 0.40 13.80 -6.39
N LYS A 362 0.49 14.20 -7.65
CA LYS A 362 0.09 13.41 -8.81
C LYS A 362 1.21 13.50 -9.85
N ARG A 363 1.66 12.36 -10.34
CA ARG A 363 2.60 12.34 -11.47
C ARG A 363 1.95 12.99 -12.71
N ALA A 364 2.76 13.68 -13.50
CA ALA A 364 2.34 14.11 -14.83
C ALA A 364 2.03 12.87 -15.70
N LYS A 365 1.02 12.99 -16.54
CA LYS A 365 0.65 11.92 -17.48
C LYS A 365 1.62 11.91 -18.66
#